data_3da69d4c0544c4df260b35439217840a
#
_entry.id   3da69d4c0544c4df260b35439217840a
#
_cell.length_a   1.000
_cell.length_b   1.000
_cell.length_c   1.000
_cell.angle_alpha   90.00
_cell.angle_beta   90.00
_cell.angle_gamma   90.00
#
_symmetry.space_group_name_H-M   'P 1'
#
loop_
_entity.id
_entity.type
_entity.pdbx_description
1 polymer ?
#
loop_
_entity_poly.entity_id
_entity_poly.type
_entity_poly.pdbx_seq_one_letter_code
_entity_poly.pdbx_strand_id
1 'polypeptide(L)'
;MIKIIDATLTMLEEYPLKKELVYEFARTLESLCIWGAVLTPRVYQLMEGDLPQGITWYMELPSPSESVKYPGIHLFFSSFCDGTGKYIRNIQVNDVSELRGLECTRPDNRLRLTGLDDLLIYESRDIYERGMKLLIQASPILYPENSCYCASAIAADYLQNHHNGTVMTTFTGIGNKAATEQVILAMRVVERYKPNNSFEKLADLRNIFEAMTNTQIPGHTPVVGRKIFYIESGLHVDGVLKKPSNYESFPPELVGASRKVILGKHSGGTSIRYKLKQYQMEDCYPVEHLLEMVKRLSIKKGGEVTDEEFLTMMSECDKYEKANQNS
;
A
#
# COMPACT_ATOMS: atom_id res chain seq x y z
N MET A 1 22.41 -3.21 1.44
CA MET A 1 21.17 -3.59 0.72
C MET A 1 19.99 -3.25 1.60
N ILE A 2 19.02 -2.48 1.08
CA ILE A 2 17.78 -2.11 1.77
C ILE A 2 16.98 -3.38 2.07
N LYS A 3 16.43 -3.48 3.28
CA LYS A 3 15.61 -4.60 3.71
C LYS A 3 14.27 -4.11 4.23
N ILE A 4 13.20 -4.69 3.72
CA ILE A 4 11.84 -4.43 4.19
C ILE A 4 11.30 -5.73 4.78
N ILE A 5 10.81 -5.66 6.01
CA ILE A 5 10.21 -6.80 6.73
C ILE A 5 8.73 -6.49 6.90
N ASP A 6 7.87 -7.38 6.42
CA ASP A 6 6.43 -7.24 6.57
C ASP A 6 5.92 -7.90 7.86
N ALA A 7 5.18 -7.16 8.66
CA ALA A 7 4.62 -7.61 9.92
C ALA A 7 3.09 -7.74 9.87
N THR A 8 2.48 -7.78 8.69
CA THR A 8 1.03 -7.84 8.51
C THR A 8 0.41 -9.02 9.26
N LEU A 9 1.03 -10.18 9.20
CA LEU A 9 0.51 -11.39 9.83
C LEU A 9 0.40 -11.30 11.36
N THR A 10 1.19 -10.42 11.99
CA THR A 10 1.08 -10.17 13.44
C THR A 10 -0.15 -9.34 13.80
N MET A 11 -0.68 -8.57 12.85
CA MET A 11 -1.89 -7.75 13.02
C MET A 11 -3.18 -8.51 12.69
N LEU A 12 -3.04 -9.71 12.15
CA LEU A 12 -4.18 -10.54 11.73
C LEU A 12 -4.47 -11.70 12.72
N GLU A 13 -3.94 -11.64 13.92
CA GLU A 13 -4.06 -12.73 14.90
C GLU A 13 -5.51 -13.04 15.28
N GLU A 14 -6.37 -12.02 15.34
CA GLU A 14 -7.80 -12.19 15.66
C GLU A 14 -8.67 -12.64 14.46
N TYR A 15 -8.10 -12.68 13.25
CA TYR A 15 -8.83 -13.07 12.05
C TYR A 15 -8.84 -14.59 11.86
N PRO A 16 -9.89 -15.14 11.21
CA PRO A 16 -10.01 -16.57 10.92
C PRO A 16 -9.12 -16.96 9.72
N LEU A 17 -7.81 -16.88 9.90
CA LEU A 17 -6.84 -17.15 8.85
C LEU A 17 -6.91 -18.60 8.37
N LYS A 18 -6.70 -18.81 7.07
CA LYS A 18 -6.52 -20.13 6.43
C LYS A 18 -5.06 -20.30 6.01
N LYS A 19 -4.52 -21.51 6.18
CA LYS A 19 -3.12 -21.85 5.85
C LYS A 19 -2.78 -21.47 4.40
N GLU A 20 -3.67 -21.78 3.46
CA GLU A 20 -3.48 -21.53 2.04
C GLU A 20 -3.30 -20.02 1.74
N LEU A 21 -4.14 -19.17 2.34
CA LEU A 21 -4.06 -17.72 2.16
C LEU A 21 -2.79 -17.12 2.77
N VAL A 22 -2.37 -17.62 3.95
CA VAL A 22 -1.10 -17.19 4.57
C VAL A 22 0.07 -17.59 3.69
N TYR A 23 0.01 -18.78 3.10
CA TYR A 23 1.05 -19.27 2.19
C TYR A 23 1.14 -18.42 0.90
N GLU A 24 -0.01 -18.12 0.28
CA GLU A 24 -0.09 -17.24 -0.90
C GLU A 24 0.38 -15.82 -0.58
N PHE A 25 -0.02 -15.28 0.58
CA PHE A 25 0.43 -13.96 1.04
C PHE A 25 1.96 -13.91 1.12
N ALA A 26 2.58 -14.87 1.79
CA ALA A 26 4.03 -14.94 1.93
C ALA A 26 4.76 -15.07 0.58
N ARG A 27 4.26 -15.92 -0.32
CA ARG A 27 4.81 -16.05 -1.68
C ARG A 27 4.68 -14.78 -2.50
N THR A 28 3.58 -14.05 -2.32
CA THR A 28 3.38 -12.77 -3.00
C THR A 28 4.35 -11.72 -2.46
N LEU A 29 4.59 -11.67 -1.13
CA LEU A 29 5.63 -10.82 -0.54
C LEU A 29 7.03 -11.15 -1.11
N GLU A 30 7.38 -12.43 -1.24
CA GLU A 30 8.62 -12.86 -1.87
C GLU A 30 8.73 -12.32 -3.31
N SER A 31 7.66 -12.44 -4.10
CA SER A 31 7.62 -11.94 -5.47
C SER A 31 7.79 -10.43 -5.59
N LEU A 32 7.43 -9.68 -4.55
CA LEU A 32 7.63 -8.23 -4.40
C LEU A 32 9.02 -7.88 -3.85
N CYS A 33 9.91 -8.86 -3.68
CA CYS A 33 11.25 -8.69 -3.10
C CYS A 33 11.25 -8.19 -1.64
N ILE A 34 10.19 -8.45 -0.89
CA ILE A 34 10.16 -8.22 0.55
C ILE A 34 11.17 -9.19 1.20
N TRP A 35 12.06 -8.63 2.03
CA TRP A 35 13.17 -9.39 2.62
C TRP A 35 12.70 -10.45 3.60
N GLY A 36 11.71 -10.12 4.44
CA GLY A 36 11.25 -11.02 5.48
C GLY A 36 9.82 -10.75 5.90
N ALA A 37 9.25 -11.69 6.64
CA ALA A 37 7.94 -11.56 7.25
C ALA A 37 7.96 -11.98 8.71
N VAL A 38 7.06 -11.40 9.50
CA VAL A 38 6.94 -11.65 10.94
C VAL A 38 5.71 -12.48 11.23
N LEU A 39 5.89 -13.53 12.02
CA LEU A 39 4.83 -14.41 12.50
C LEU A 39 4.56 -14.20 13.98
N THR A 40 3.38 -14.64 14.41
CA THR A 40 3.09 -14.97 15.81
C THR A 40 3.16 -16.49 16.01
N PRO A 41 3.27 -16.97 17.24
CA PRO A 41 3.17 -18.42 17.55
C PRO A 41 1.91 -19.07 16.98
N ARG A 42 0.77 -18.36 17.01
CA ARG A 42 -0.50 -18.83 16.45
C ARG A 42 -0.43 -19.05 14.94
N VAL A 43 0.11 -18.08 14.19
CA VAL A 43 0.25 -18.20 12.73
C VAL A 43 1.25 -19.31 12.38
N TYR A 44 2.33 -19.45 13.15
CA TYR A 44 3.28 -20.54 12.97
C TYR A 44 2.63 -21.93 13.17
N GLN A 45 1.79 -22.07 14.19
CA GLN A 45 1.03 -23.31 14.44
C GLN A 45 0.04 -23.60 13.31
N LEU A 46 -0.66 -22.56 12.79
CA LEU A 46 -1.54 -22.71 11.63
C LEU A 46 -0.77 -23.23 10.39
N MET A 47 0.46 -22.78 10.21
CA MET A 47 1.33 -23.23 9.12
C MET A 47 1.98 -24.60 9.39
N GLU A 48 1.78 -25.19 10.57
CA GLU A 48 2.36 -26.49 10.97
C GLU A 48 3.90 -26.54 10.84
N GLY A 49 4.55 -25.37 10.91
CA GLY A 49 5.98 -25.21 10.68
C GLY A 49 6.42 -25.31 9.22
N ASP A 50 5.49 -25.51 8.28
CA ASP A 50 5.74 -25.50 6.84
C ASP A 50 5.77 -24.07 6.33
N LEU A 51 6.94 -23.44 6.37
CA LEU A 51 7.14 -22.06 5.99
C LEU A 51 7.67 -21.94 4.54
N PRO A 52 7.08 -21.05 3.69
CA PRO A 52 7.62 -20.78 2.35
C PRO A 52 9.12 -20.47 2.38
N GLN A 53 9.86 -21.09 1.46
CA GLN A 53 11.26 -20.78 1.21
C GLN A 53 11.36 -19.44 0.47
N GLY A 54 12.50 -18.75 0.54
CA GLY A 54 12.74 -17.53 -0.24
C GLY A 54 12.43 -16.23 0.49
N ILE A 55 11.75 -16.28 1.62
CA ILE A 55 11.54 -15.16 2.55
C ILE A 55 12.16 -15.46 3.91
N THR A 56 12.74 -14.47 4.56
CA THR A 56 13.34 -14.64 5.91
C THR A 56 12.23 -14.51 6.96
N TRP A 57 12.10 -15.52 7.81
CA TRP A 57 11.07 -15.55 8.83
C TRP A 57 11.54 -15.02 10.17
N TYR A 58 10.74 -14.13 10.73
CA TYR A 58 10.90 -13.55 12.07
C TYR A 58 9.68 -13.89 12.91
N MET A 59 9.78 -13.78 14.24
CA MET A 59 8.66 -14.04 15.13
C MET A 59 8.61 -13.06 16.31
N GLU A 60 7.42 -12.63 16.65
CA GLU A 60 7.15 -11.95 17.92
C GLU A 60 7.07 -12.99 19.03
N LEU A 61 7.92 -12.88 20.06
CA LEU A 61 7.88 -13.74 21.23
C LEU A 61 7.88 -12.90 22.52
N PRO A 62 6.91 -13.10 23.43
CA PRO A 62 6.90 -12.43 24.71
C PRO A 62 8.10 -12.83 25.57
N SER A 63 8.51 -14.10 25.54
CA SER A 63 9.60 -14.63 26.36
C SER A 63 10.64 -15.37 25.53
N PRO A 64 11.93 -15.06 25.75
CA PRO A 64 13.06 -15.72 25.06
C PRO A 64 13.12 -17.26 25.27
N SER A 65 12.62 -17.76 26.40
CA SER A 65 12.72 -19.18 26.75
C SER A 65 11.99 -20.13 25.78
N GLU A 66 11.16 -19.61 24.89
CA GLU A 66 10.32 -20.41 24.00
C GLU A 66 10.89 -20.59 22.58
N SER A 67 11.97 -19.93 22.23
CA SER A 67 12.51 -19.90 20.86
C SER A 67 12.86 -21.28 20.27
N VAL A 68 13.22 -22.25 21.11
CA VAL A 68 13.56 -23.61 20.68
C VAL A 68 12.37 -24.33 20.04
N LYS A 69 11.14 -23.89 20.29
CA LYS A 69 9.89 -24.49 19.79
C LYS A 69 9.60 -24.16 18.32
N TYR A 70 10.35 -23.21 17.73
CA TYR A 70 10.02 -22.64 16.42
C TYR A 70 11.20 -22.77 15.42
N PRO A 71 11.45 -23.97 14.89
CA PRO A 71 12.46 -24.15 13.85
C PRO A 71 12.12 -23.37 12.57
N GLY A 72 13.11 -22.93 11.84
CA GLY A 72 12.93 -22.13 10.63
C GLY A 72 12.86 -20.60 10.87
N ILE A 73 12.70 -20.17 12.11
CA ILE A 73 12.72 -18.75 12.46
C ILE A 73 14.15 -18.23 12.58
N HIS A 74 14.43 -17.15 11.87
CA HIS A 74 15.75 -16.52 11.82
C HIS A 74 16.06 -15.76 13.11
N LEU A 75 15.19 -14.82 13.50
CA LEU A 75 15.33 -13.99 14.70
C LEU A 75 13.96 -13.76 15.36
N PHE A 76 14.00 -13.46 16.65
CA PHE A 76 12.82 -13.24 17.48
C PHE A 76 12.79 -11.80 18.00
N PHE A 77 11.64 -11.16 17.96
CA PHE A 77 11.43 -9.86 18.59
C PHE A 77 10.91 -10.04 19.99
N SER A 78 11.54 -9.37 20.97
CA SER A 78 11.11 -9.40 22.36
C SER A 78 11.46 -8.07 23.07
N SER A 79 10.59 -7.64 23.97
CA SER A 79 10.88 -6.51 24.86
C SER A 79 11.68 -6.91 26.10
N PHE A 80 11.82 -8.20 26.34
CA PHE A 80 12.46 -8.78 27.54
C PHE A 80 13.82 -9.44 27.23
N CYS A 81 14.55 -8.90 26.26
CA CYS A 81 15.89 -9.39 25.89
C CYS A 81 16.90 -8.25 25.81
N ASP A 82 18.15 -8.58 25.77
CA ASP A 82 19.28 -7.64 25.63
C ASP A 82 19.64 -7.34 24.16
N GLY A 83 19.00 -8.00 23.21
CA GLY A 83 19.30 -7.86 21.77
C GLY A 83 20.49 -8.70 21.32
N THR A 84 20.84 -9.75 22.05
CA THR A 84 21.94 -10.66 21.70
C THR A 84 21.44 -12.02 21.17
N GLY A 85 22.35 -12.80 20.59
CA GLY A 85 22.03 -14.12 20.09
C GLY A 85 20.98 -14.11 18.96
N LYS A 86 19.86 -14.81 19.13
CA LYS A 86 18.74 -14.86 18.18
C LYS A 86 17.65 -13.81 18.45
N TYR A 87 17.90 -12.84 19.34
CA TYR A 87 16.88 -11.90 19.78
C TYR A 87 17.15 -10.49 19.29
N ILE A 88 16.07 -9.78 19.00
CA ILE A 88 16.01 -8.36 18.66
C ILE A 88 15.24 -7.68 19.78
N ARG A 89 15.86 -6.74 20.46
CA ARG A 89 15.24 -5.97 21.53
C ARG A 89 14.27 -4.94 20.97
N ASN A 90 13.04 -4.91 21.47
CA ASN A 90 12.08 -3.86 21.16
C ASN A 90 12.26 -2.67 22.10
N ILE A 91 12.28 -1.47 21.52
CA ILE A 91 12.27 -0.20 22.26
C ILE A 91 11.17 0.66 21.64
N GLN A 92 10.27 1.15 22.51
CA GLN A 92 9.29 2.16 22.15
C GLN A 92 9.92 3.53 22.31
N VAL A 93 9.80 4.37 21.30
CA VAL A 93 10.22 5.79 21.33
C VAL A 93 8.97 6.64 21.17
N ASN A 94 8.60 7.34 22.22
CA ASN A 94 7.39 8.16 22.26
C ASN A 94 7.67 9.64 21.94
N ASP A 95 8.94 10.06 22.07
CA ASP A 95 9.39 11.41 21.76
C ASP A 95 10.79 11.34 21.14
N VAL A 96 11.03 12.17 20.13
CA VAL A 96 12.31 12.21 19.40
C VAL A 96 13.50 12.47 20.30
N SER A 97 13.33 13.14 21.45
CA SER A 97 14.42 13.39 22.42
C SER A 97 14.97 12.11 23.06
N GLU A 98 14.16 11.05 23.12
CA GLU A 98 14.56 9.72 23.63
C GLU A 98 15.62 9.05 22.73
N LEU A 99 15.72 9.45 21.45
CA LEU A 99 16.76 8.96 20.53
C LEU A 99 18.18 9.22 21.03
N ARG A 100 18.40 10.18 21.94
CA ARG A 100 19.71 10.39 22.57
C ARG A 100 20.22 9.17 23.32
N GLY A 101 19.30 8.31 23.79
CA GLY A 101 19.66 7.03 24.41
C GLY A 101 20.41 6.08 23.47
N LEU A 102 20.30 6.30 22.16
CA LEU A 102 21.02 5.47 21.14
C LEU A 102 22.49 5.80 21.04
N GLU A 103 22.96 6.96 21.53
CA GLU A 103 24.39 7.36 21.50
C GLU A 103 25.30 6.33 22.15
N CYS A 104 24.81 5.62 23.17
CA CYS A 104 25.52 4.59 23.91
C CYS A 104 25.28 3.18 23.38
N THR A 105 24.51 3.02 22.30
CA THR A 105 24.16 1.70 21.75
C THR A 105 25.33 1.12 20.98
N ARG A 106 25.69 -0.13 21.29
CA ARG A 106 26.74 -0.84 20.55
C ARG A 106 26.22 -1.27 19.18
N PRO A 107 27.05 -1.20 18.11
CA PRO A 107 26.63 -1.59 16.76
C PRO A 107 26.21 -3.06 16.60
N ASP A 108 26.61 -3.93 17.52
CA ASP A 108 26.27 -5.36 17.56
C ASP A 108 24.94 -5.67 18.26
N ASN A 109 24.37 -4.69 18.97
CA ASN A 109 23.05 -4.83 19.58
C ASN A 109 21.97 -4.77 18.52
N ARG A 110 21.17 -5.82 18.44
CA ARG A 110 20.02 -5.88 17.53
C ARG A 110 18.83 -5.19 18.16
N LEU A 111 18.45 -4.07 17.56
CA LEU A 111 17.35 -3.24 18.04
C LEU A 111 16.24 -3.13 17.00
N ARG A 112 14.99 -3.13 17.46
CA ARG A 112 13.85 -2.63 16.73
C ARG A 112 13.29 -1.42 17.49
N LEU A 113 13.15 -0.30 16.78
CA LEU A 113 12.53 0.92 17.32
C LEU A 113 11.12 1.06 16.77
N THR A 114 10.17 1.18 17.69
CA THR A 114 8.76 1.48 17.41
C THR A 114 8.43 2.90 17.89
N GLY A 115 7.31 3.46 17.40
CA GLY A 115 6.96 4.86 17.68
C GLY A 115 7.46 5.79 16.58
N LEU A 116 8.13 6.88 16.96
CA LEU A 116 8.69 7.87 16.05
C LEU A 116 7.68 8.56 15.13
N ASP A 117 6.41 8.55 15.48
CA ASP A 117 5.32 9.11 14.69
C ASP A 117 5.39 10.66 14.62
N ASP A 118 6.11 11.28 15.53
CA ASP A 118 6.34 12.72 15.63
C ASP A 118 7.62 13.20 14.90
N LEU A 119 8.47 12.31 14.42
CA LEU A 119 9.81 12.64 13.89
C LEU A 119 9.77 13.69 12.76
N LEU A 120 8.76 13.68 11.90
CA LEU A 120 8.60 14.62 10.77
C LEU A 120 7.76 15.86 11.09
N ILE A 121 7.12 15.91 12.26
CA ILE A 121 6.22 17.02 12.58
C ILE A 121 6.88 18.13 13.40
N TYR A 122 8.12 17.95 13.83
CA TYR A 122 8.86 18.99 14.53
C TYR A 122 9.14 20.17 13.61
N GLU A 123 8.88 21.38 14.09
CA GLU A 123 9.16 22.62 13.36
C GLU A 123 10.65 22.83 13.10
N SER A 124 11.53 22.24 13.94
CA SER A 124 12.96 22.39 13.83
C SER A 124 13.60 21.30 12.97
N ARG A 125 14.08 21.70 11.81
CA ARG A 125 14.90 20.85 10.92
C ARG A 125 16.09 20.24 11.65
N ASP A 126 16.69 20.95 12.57
CA ASP A 126 17.85 20.48 13.35
C ASP A 126 17.52 19.27 14.24
N ILE A 127 16.30 19.20 14.77
CA ILE A 127 15.83 18.07 15.58
C ILE A 127 15.70 16.83 14.69
N TYR A 128 15.06 16.99 13.54
CA TYR A 128 14.91 15.93 12.56
C TYR A 128 16.26 15.40 12.08
N GLU A 129 17.18 16.28 11.63
CA GLU A 129 18.50 15.89 11.12
C GLU A 129 19.36 15.18 12.20
N ARG A 130 19.30 15.65 13.44
CA ARG A 130 19.97 14.97 14.56
C ARG A 130 19.35 13.61 14.85
N GLY A 131 18.03 13.50 14.90
CA GLY A 131 17.31 12.24 15.09
C GLY A 131 17.67 11.23 14.00
N MET A 132 17.61 11.63 12.74
CA MET A 132 17.95 10.77 11.60
C MET A 132 19.42 10.32 11.65
N LYS A 133 20.35 11.20 12.03
CA LYS A 133 21.76 10.85 12.20
C LYS A 133 21.97 9.76 13.26
N LEU A 134 21.28 9.85 14.40
CA LEU A 134 21.33 8.85 15.46
C LEU A 134 20.75 7.51 14.99
N LEU A 135 19.63 7.52 14.25
CA LEU A 135 19.04 6.32 13.68
C LEU A 135 19.98 5.64 12.68
N ILE A 136 20.62 6.40 11.80
CA ILE A 136 21.59 5.85 10.84
C ILE A 136 22.80 5.24 11.56
N GLN A 137 23.31 5.92 12.60
CA GLN A 137 24.44 5.44 13.38
C GLN A 137 24.14 4.15 14.15
N ALA A 138 22.98 4.07 14.80
CA ALA A 138 22.54 2.91 15.56
C ALA A 138 22.05 1.76 14.66
N SER A 139 21.63 2.08 13.43
CA SER A 139 21.15 1.11 12.43
C SER A 139 20.12 0.10 12.94
N PRO A 140 19.05 0.55 13.64
CA PRO A 140 18.01 -0.34 14.13
C PRO A 140 17.10 -0.82 12.98
N ILE A 141 16.30 -1.85 13.25
CA ILE A 141 15.09 -2.09 12.47
C ILE A 141 14.07 -1.02 12.85
N LEU A 142 13.74 -0.14 11.92
CA LEU A 142 12.78 0.93 12.16
C LEU A 142 11.35 0.45 11.91
N TYR A 143 10.47 0.61 12.90
CA TYR A 143 9.05 0.22 12.81
C TYR A 143 8.15 1.39 13.22
N PRO A 144 8.04 2.42 12.36
CA PRO A 144 7.37 3.66 12.74
C PRO A 144 5.86 3.47 12.88
N GLU A 145 5.29 4.18 13.84
CA GLU A 145 3.85 4.31 14.04
C GLU A 145 3.28 5.45 13.21
N ASN A 146 1.99 5.38 12.89
CA ASN A 146 1.34 6.26 11.93
C ASN A 146 0.32 7.22 12.55
N SER A 147 0.43 7.55 13.83
CA SER A 147 -0.50 8.45 14.53
C SER A 147 -0.55 9.85 13.91
N CYS A 148 0.56 10.29 13.33
CA CYS A 148 0.68 11.56 12.59
C CYS A 148 0.63 11.40 11.06
N TYR A 149 0.22 10.25 10.54
CA TYR A 149 0.12 9.94 9.10
C TYR A 149 1.45 10.04 8.32
N CYS A 150 2.59 9.98 9.01
CA CYS A 150 3.93 10.14 8.42
C CYS A 150 4.76 8.85 8.38
N ALA A 151 4.28 7.73 8.90
CA ALA A 151 5.07 6.53 9.07
C ALA A 151 5.72 6.02 7.77
N SER A 152 4.99 5.99 6.66
CA SER A 152 5.53 5.57 5.36
C SER A 152 6.61 6.52 4.86
N ALA A 153 6.47 7.84 5.11
CA ALA A 153 7.46 8.85 4.76
C ALA A 153 8.73 8.70 5.61
N ILE A 154 8.59 8.50 6.92
CA ILE A 154 9.71 8.25 7.84
C ILE A 154 10.48 7.00 7.41
N ALA A 155 9.79 5.90 7.10
CA ALA A 155 10.41 4.67 6.65
C ALA A 155 11.17 4.85 5.33
N ALA A 156 10.56 5.55 4.35
CA ALA A 156 11.19 5.80 3.06
C ALA A 156 12.41 6.71 3.20
N ASP A 157 12.32 7.78 3.97
CA ASP A 157 13.43 8.71 4.19
C ASP A 157 14.60 8.06 4.94
N TYR A 158 14.31 7.23 5.95
CA TYR A 158 15.34 6.44 6.62
C TYR A 158 16.08 5.51 5.66
N LEU A 159 15.36 4.80 4.78
CA LEU A 159 15.97 3.93 3.78
C LEU A 159 16.77 4.70 2.73
N GLN A 160 16.31 5.89 2.35
CA GLN A 160 17.00 6.77 1.41
C GLN A 160 18.35 7.24 1.97
N ASN A 161 18.39 7.60 3.25
CA ASN A 161 19.59 8.09 3.93
C ASN A 161 20.48 6.96 4.47
N HIS A 162 19.97 5.72 4.54
CA HIS A 162 20.68 4.57 5.08
C HIS A 162 20.63 3.36 4.15
N HIS A 163 21.56 3.26 3.21
CA HIS A 163 21.57 2.23 2.16
C HIS A 163 21.62 0.78 2.63
N ASN A 164 21.94 0.52 3.90
CA ASN A 164 21.85 -0.79 4.54
C ASN A 164 20.74 -0.85 5.59
N GLY A 165 19.86 0.15 5.59
CA GLY A 165 18.76 0.25 6.54
C GLY A 165 17.76 -0.90 6.41
N THR A 166 17.14 -1.21 7.52
CA THR A 166 16.04 -2.18 7.61
C THR A 166 14.82 -1.49 8.20
N VAL A 167 13.68 -1.61 7.53
CA VAL A 167 12.39 -1.13 8.06
C VAL A 167 11.42 -2.29 8.19
N MET A 168 10.52 -2.17 9.16
CA MET A 168 9.37 -3.03 9.31
C MET A 168 8.12 -2.25 8.93
N THR A 169 7.21 -2.91 8.21
CA THR A 169 5.99 -2.30 7.66
C THR A 169 4.83 -3.29 7.77
N THR A 170 3.62 -2.83 7.50
CA THR A 170 2.45 -3.70 7.36
C THR A 170 1.69 -3.36 6.09
N PHE A 171 1.12 -4.34 5.41
CA PHE A 171 0.30 -4.09 4.22
C PHE A 171 -0.90 -3.20 4.58
N THR A 172 -1.17 -2.18 3.77
CA THR A 172 -2.14 -1.10 4.00
C THR A 172 -1.90 -0.25 5.26
N GLY A 173 -0.80 -0.44 5.97
CA GLY A 173 -0.55 0.22 7.24
C GLY A 173 -1.43 -0.30 8.39
N ILE A 174 -1.96 -1.54 8.28
CA ILE A 174 -2.76 -2.15 9.35
C ILE A 174 -1.99 -2.14 10.69
N GLY A 175 -2.69 -1.92 11.78
CA GLY A 175 -2.06 -1.76 13.10
C GLY A 175 -1.39 -0.39 13.28
N ASN A 176 -1.81 0.62 12.51
CA ASN A 176 -1.28 1.98 12.59
C ASN A 176 0.24 2.06 12.35
N LYS A 177 0.72 1.45 11.28
CA LYS A 177 2.15 1.36 10.91
C LYS A 177 2.42 1.92 9.52
N ALA A 178 3.69 1.98 9.13
CA ALA A 178 4.08 2.30 7.76
C ALA A 178 3.51 1.26 6.79
N ALA A 179 2.95 1.71 5.67
CA ALA A 179 2.34 0.83 4.68
C ALA A 179 3.39 0.23 3.74
N THR A 180 3.47 -1.10 3.66
CA THR A 180 4.44 -1.85 2.85
C THR A 180 4.42 -1.39 1.39
N GLU A 181 3.24 -1.33 0.77
CA GLU A 181 3.07 -0.94 -0.62
C GLU A 181 3.51 0.50 -0.89
N GLN A 182 3.30 1.40 0.06
CA GLN A 182 3.73 2.80 -0.08
C GLN A 182 5.24 2.92 0.00
N VAL A 183 5.88 2.23 0.95
CA VAL A 183 7.34 2.27 1.14
C VAL A 183 8.06 1.67 -0.07
N ILE A 184 7.66 0.50 -0.56
CA ILE A 184 8.33 -0.12 -1.74
C ILE A 184 8.16 0.74 -2.98
N LEU A 185 7.00 1.37 -3.18
CA LEU A 185 6.76 2.23 -4.32
C LEU A 185 7.54 3.56 -4.21
N ALA A 186 7.59 4.17 -3.02
CA ALA A 186 8.41 5.36 -2.77
C ALA A 186 9.89 5.09 -3.11
N MET A 187 10.45 3.98 -2.63
CA MET A 187 11.82 3.59 -2.93
C MET A 187 12.04 3.30 -4.43
N ARG A 188 11.01 2.76 -5.11
CA ARG A 188 11.06 2.54 -6.56
C ARG A 188 11.13 3.85 -7.33
N VAL A 189 10.36 4.84 -6.92
CA VAL A 189 10.24 6.14 -7.63
C VAL A 189 11.42 7.06 -7.27
N VAL A 190 11.75 7.19 -5.99
CA VAL A 190 12.75 8.15 -5.48
C VAL A 190 14.16 7.62 -5.67
N GLU A 191 14.45 6.41 -5.20
CA GLU A 191 15.79 5.81 -5.20
C GLU A 191 16.07 4.98 -6.45
N ARG A 192 15.14 4.91 -7.38
CA ARG A 192 15.23 4.01 -8.54
C ARG A 192 15.48 2.56 -8.11
N TYR A 193 15.02 2.19 -6.92
CA TYR A 193 15.04 0.82 -6.44
C TYR A 193 14.24 -0.05 -7.42
N LYS A 194 14.95 -0.91 -8.14
CA LYS A 194 14.36 -1.73 -9.19
C LYS A 194 14.54 -3.20 -8.81
N PRO A 195 13.63 -3.78 -8.04
CA PRO A 195 13.62 -5.22 -7.84
C PRO A 195 13.47 -5.92 -9.20
N ASN A 196 13.99 -7.12 -9.31
CA ASN A 196 13.89 -7.92 -10.54
C ASN A 196 12.43 -8.28 -10.88
N ASN A 197 11.55 -8.26 -9.88
CA ASN A 197 10.14 -8.61 -10.03
C ASN A 197 9.27 -7.36 -10.22
N SER A 198 8.13 -7.54 -10.86
CA SER A 198 7.13 -6.51 -11.06
C SER A 198 6.33 -6.24 -9.79
N PHE A 199 5.91 -4.98 -9.59
CA PHE A 199 4.96 -4.61 -8.53
C PHE A 199 3.49 -4.89 -8.92
N GLU A 200 3.22 -5.43 -10.09
CA GLU A 200 1.88 -5.88 -10.50
C GLU A 200 1.24 -6.81 -9.48
N LYS A 201 2.07 -7.61 -8.80
CA LYS A 201 1.66 -8.49 -7.70
C LYS A 201 1.04 -7.80 -6.48
N LEU A 202 1.10 -6.46 -6.39
CA LEU A 202 0.36 -5.70 -5.37
C LEU A 202 -1.16 -5.87 -5.53
N ALA A 203 -1.67 -6.05 -6.75
CA ALA A 203 -3.07 -6.35 -6.98
C ALA A 203 -3.48 -7.73 -6.42
N ASP A 204 -2.61 -8.73 -6.57
CA ASP A 204 -2.83 -10.06 -5.98
C ASP A 204 -2.76 -9.99 -4.46
N LEU A 205 -1.75 -9.31 -3.91
CA LEU A 205 -1.58 -9.13 -2.46
C LEU A 205 -2.81 -8.46 -1.83
N ARG A 206 -3.38 -7.45 -2.50
CA ARG A 206 -4.66 -6.83 -2.09
C ARG A 206 -5.78 -7.86 -2.00
N ASN A 207 -5.97 -8.66 -3.05
CA ASN A 207 -7.06 -9.63 -3.10
C ASN A 207 -6.90 -10.71 -2.02
N ILE A 208 -5.67 -11.17 -1.77
CA ILE A 208 -5.35 -12.13 -0.71
C ILE A 208 -5.65 -11.51 0.67
N PHE A 209 -5.21 -10.28 0.90
CA PHE A 209 -5.44 -9.57 2.16
C PHE A 209 -6.94 -9.38 2.43
N GLU A 210 -7.72 -8.98 1.43
CA GLU A 210 -9.18 -8.86 1.54
C GLU A 210 -9.84 -10.21 1.85
N ALA A 211 -9.35 -11.30 1.24
CA ALA A 211 -9.83 -12.65 1.53
C ALA A 211 -9.46 -13.11 2.95
N MET A 212 -8.27 -12.74 3.47
CA MET A 212 -7.83 -13.04 4.83
C MET A 212 -8.62 -12.29 5.89
N THR A 213 -8.97 -11.03 5.60
CA THR A 213 -9.65 -10.14 6.56
C THR A 213 -11.17 -10.11 6.39
N ASN A 214 -11.69 -10.65 5.29
CA ASN A 214 -13.08 -10.49 4.85
C ASN A 214 -13.52 -9.01 4.82
N THR A 215 -12.60 -8.11 4.47
CA THR A 215 -12.81 -6.65 4.44
C THR A 215 -12.25 -6.09 3.15
N GLN A 216 -13.04 -5.28 2.44
CA GLN A 216 -12.57 -4.61 1.24
C GLN A 216 -11.69 -3.41 1.59
N ILE A 217 -10.56 -3.29 0.92
CA ILE A 217 -9.71 -2.10 0.99
C ILE A 217 -10.45 -0.92 0.35
N PRO A 218 -10.50 0.26 1.01
CA PRO A 218 -11.14 1.45 0.43
C PRO A 218 -10.59 1.78 -0.96
N GLY A 219 -11.49 2.15 -1.88
CA GLY A 219 -11.15 2.32 -3.30
C GLY A 219 -10.06 3.37 -3.59
N HIS A 220 -9.85 4.33 -2.71
CA HIS A 220 -8.84 5.40 -2.82
C HIS A 220 -7.62 5.20 -1.92
N THR A 221 -7.46 4.01 -1.31
CA THR A 221 -6.23 3.70 -0.55
C THR A 221 -5.01 3.88 -1.44
N PRO A 222 -4.00 4.65 -1.01
CA PRO A 222 -2.81 4.88 -1.81
C PRO A 222 -2.20 3.57 -2.33
N VAL A 223 -1.74 3.57 -3.57
CA VAL A 223 -1.07 2.47 -4.28
C VAL A 223 -2.00 1.30 -4.63
N VAL A 224 -2.79 0.78 -3.68
CA VAL A 224 -3.54 -0.48 -3.86
C VAL A 224 -5.05 -0.32 -4.00
N GLY A 225 -5.59 0.88 -3.80
CA GLY A 225 -7.02 1.15 -3.98
C GLY A 225 -7.46 0.96 -5.44
N ARG A 226 -8.63 0.35 -5.64
CA ARG A 226 -9.14 0.06 -7.00
C ARG A 226 -9.52 1.29 -7.80
N LYS A 227 -9.74 2.46 -7.14
CA LYS A 227 -10.22 3.69 -7.76
C LYS A 227 -9.16 4.78 -7.90
N ILE A 228 -7.89 4.53 -7.55
CA ILE A 228 -6.83 5.54 -7.57
C ILE A 228 -6.50 6.08 -8.96
N PHE A 229 -6.82 5.32 -10.02
CA PHE A 229 -6.66 5.71 -11.42
C PHE A 229 -8.00 5.91 -12.14
N TYR A 230 -9.08 6.16 -11.38
CA TYR A 230 -10.36 6.52 -11.96
C TYR A 230 -10.40 8.03 -12.25
N ILE A 231 -10.86 8.39 -13.43
CA ILE A 231 -10.86 9.76 -13.92
C ILE A 231 -12.28 10.12 -14.36
N GLU A 232 -12.85 11.17 -13.76
CA GLU A 232 -14.19 11.65 -14.08
C GLU A 232 -14.15 12.94 -14.92
N SER A 233 -13.28 13.88 -14.54
CA SER A 233 -13.20 15.20 -15.17
C SER A 233 -12.78 15.12 -16.62
N GLY A 234 -13.56 15.72 -17.53
CA GLY A 234 -13.27 15.75 -18.96
C GLY A 234 -11.91 16.39 -19.31
N LEU A 235 -11.49 17.40 -18.54
CA LEU A 235 -10.18 18.04 -18.70
C LEU A 235 -9.04 17.08 -18.35
N HIS A 236 -9.17 16.35 -17.25
CA HIS A 236 -8.18 15.34 -16.84
C HIS A 236 -8.17 14.14 -17.80
N VAL A 237 -9.33 13.69 -18.30
CA VAL A 237 -9.40 12.64 -19.32
C VAL A 237 -8.60 13.05 -20.56
N ASP A 238 -8.81 14.27 -21.08
CA ASP A 238 -8.07 14.78 -22.24
C ASP A 238 -6.55 14.81 -21.97
N GLY A 239 -6.18 15.32 -20.80
CA GLY A 239 -4.77 15.43 -20.42
C GLY A 239 -4.07 14.08 -20.26
N VAL A 240 -4.71 13.13 -19.57
CA VAL A 240 -4.18 11.77 -19.38
C VAL A 240 -4.07 11.01 -20.69
N LEU A 241 -5.07 11.15 -21.60
CA LEU A 241 -5.01 10.50 -22.91
C LEU A 241 -3.85 11.04 -23.78
N LYS A 242 -3.51 12.32 -23.64
CA LYS A 242 -2.39 12.96 -24.37
C LYS A 242 -1.03 12.67 -23.74
N LYS A 243 -0.91 12.81 -22.42
CA LYS A 243 0.35 12.67 -21.71
C LYS A 243 0.11 12.21 -20.25
N PRO A 244 -0.03 10.90 -20.01
CA PRO A 244 -0.32 10.35 -18.67
C PRO A 244 0.66 10.83 -17.60
N SER A 245 1.96 10.89 -17.92
CA SER A 245 3.03 11.28 -16.98
C SER A 245 2.91 12.68 -16.37
N ASN A 246 2.01 13.53 -16.87
CA ASN A 246 1.73 14.84 -16.27
C ASN A 246 0.70 14.75 -15.13
N TYR A 247 -0.03 13.64 -15.05
CA TYR A 247 -1.16 13.47 -14.13
C TYR A 247 -0.99 12.29 -13.18
N GLU A 248 -0.12 11.35 -13.53
CA GLU A 248 0.11 10.12 -12.79
C GLU A 248 1.57 10.08 -12.32
N SER A 249 1.78 9.89 -11.02
CA SER A 249 3.13 9.76 -10.43
C SER A 249 3.84 8.48 -10.87
N PHE A 250 3.08 7.48 -11.29
CA PHE A 250 3.55 6.21 -11.83
C PHE A 250 2.46 5.59 -12.72
N PRO A 251 2.82 4.77 -13.70
CA PRO A 251 1.85 4.11 -14.56
C PRO A 251 1.06 3.06 -13.76
N PRO A 252 -0.29 2.97 -13.95
CA PRO A 252 -1.12 2.02 -13.23
C PRO A 252 -0.67 0.57 -13.36
N GLU A 253 -0.16 0.20 -14.51
CA GLU A 253 0.33 -1.15 -14.82
C GLU A 253 1.47 -1.58 -13.87
N LEU A 254 2.24 -0.63 -13.37
CA LEU A 254 3.32 -0.90 -12.40
C LEU A 254 2.82 -1.59 -11.12
N VAL A 255 1.60 -1.31 -10.71
CA VAL A 255 0.97 -1.83 -9.49
C VAL A 255 -0.20 -2.79 -9.76
N GLY A 256 -0.31 -3.30 -10.98
CA GLY A 256 -1.39 -4.21 -11.39
C GLY A 256 -2.76 -3.54 -11.46
N ALA A 257 -2.79 -2.22 -11.71
CA ALA A 257 -4.01 -1.45 -11.87
C ALA A 257 -4.24 -1.04 -13.33
N SER A 258 -5.38 -0.44 -13.61
CA SER A 258 -5.72 0.11 -14.93
C SER A 258 -6.46 1.44 -14.79
N ARG A 259 -6.32 2.29 -15.80
CA ARG A 259 -7.11 3.53 -15.88
C ARG A 259 -8.55 3.21 -16.20
N LYS A 260 -9.45 3.93 -15.57
CA LYS A 260 -10.88 3.88 -15.91
C LYS A 260 -11.44 5.29 -15.99
N VAL A 261 -12.04 5.63 -17.14
CA VAL A 261 -12.86 6.83 -17.25
C VAL A 261 -14.24 6.49 -16.72
N ILE A 262 -14.62 7.17 -15.64
CA ILE A 262 -15.96 7.09 -15.05
C ILE A 262 -16.78 8.30 -15.48
N LEU A 263 -18.10 8.14 -15.51
CA LEU A 263 -19.04 9.20 -15.83
C LEU A 263 -19.74 9.70 -14.56
N GLY A 264 -19.87 11.02 -14.45
CA GLY A 264 -20.53 11.64 -13.32
C GLY A 264 -20.75 13.14 -13.48
N LYS A 265 -21.01 13.83 -12.38
CA LYS A 265 -21.34 15.26 -12.39
C LYS A 265 -20.23 16.17 -12.92
N HIS A 266 -18.96 15.71 -12.84
CA HIS A 266 -17.79 16.46 -13.33
C HIS A 266 -17.35 16.04 -14.74
N SER A 267 -18.05 15.12 -15.37
CA SER A 267 -17.75 14.69 -16.75
C SER A 267 -17.87 15.85 -17.73
N GLY A 268 -17.06 15.79 -18.78
CA GLY A 268 -17.09 16.70 -19.92
C GLY A 268 -17.34 15.95 -21.23
N GLY A 269 -17.48 16.69 -22.34
CA GLY A 269 -17.68 16.11 -23.68
C GLY A 269 -16.61 15.08 -24.05
N THR A 270 -15.35 15.30 -23.63
CA THR A 270 -14.25 14.35 -23.86
C THR A 270 -14.48 13.00 -23.17
N SER A 271 -15.03 12.99 -21.95
CA SER A 271 -15.37 11.76 -21.24
C SER A 271 -16.46 10.97 -21.97
N ILE A 272 -17.48 11.67 -22.49
CA ILE A 272 -18.56 11.04 -23.28
C ILE A 272 -18.01 10.46 -24.58
N ARG A 273 -17.24 11.25 -25.35
CA ARG A 273 -16.61 10.75 -26.60
C ARG A 273 -15.70 9.54 -26.34
N TYR A 274 -14.94 9.56 -25.25
CA TYR A 274 -14.12 8.42 -24.85
C TYR A 274 -14.97 7.15 -24.62
N LYS A 275 -16.11 7.27 -23.91
CA LYS A 275 -17.01 6.16 -23.66
C LYS A 275 -17.69 5.68 -24.96
N LEU A 276 -18.16 6.60 -25.79
CA LEU A 276 -18.73 6.22 -27.10
C LEU A 276 -17.71 5.46 -27.95
N LYS A 277 -16.44 5.91 -27.94
CA LYS A 277 -15.35 5.21 -28.63
C LYS A 277 -15.13 3.79 -28.12
N GLN A 278 -15.19 3.57 -26.81
CA GLN A 278 -15.10 2.23 -26.22
C GLN A 278 -16.19 1.29 -26.76
N TYR A 279 -17.37 1.83 -27.06
CA TYR A 279 -18.50 1.07 -27.65
C TYR A 279 -18.55 1.10 -29.17
N GLN A 280 -17.55 1.71 -29.84
CA GLN A 280 -17.51 1.87 -31.31
C GLN A 280 -18.70 2.66 -31.87
N MET A 281 -19.17 3.65 -31.14
CA MET A 281 -20.37 4.47 -31.44
C MET A 281 -20.06 5.98 -31.43
N GLU A 282 -18.87 6.39 -31.89
CA GLU A 282 -18.32 7.74 -31.76
C GLU A 282 -19.23 8.81 -32.39
N ASP A 283 -19.85 8.53 -33.54
CA ASP A 283 -20.65 9.47 -34.32
C ASP A 283 -22.18 9.18 -34.26
N CYS A 284 -22.58 8.26 -33.39
CA CYS A 284 -23.97 7.80 -33.36
C CYS A 284 -24.86 8.61 -32.43
N TYR A 285 -24.30 9.43 -31.54
CA TYR A 285 -25.08 10.10 -30.49
C TYR A 285 -24.64 11.54 -30.24
N PRO A 286 -25.60 12.46 -29.94
CA PRO A 286 -25.31 13.84 -29.59
C PRO A 286 -24.62 13.89 -28.20
N VAL A 287 -23.34 14.25 -28.19
CA VAL A 287 -22.47 14.27 -26.99
C VAL A 287 -23.02 15.17 -25.90
N GLU A 288 -23.53 16.35 -26.27
CA GLU A 288 -24.08 17.34 -25.35
C GLU A 288 -25.32 16.80 -24.61
N HIS A 289 -26.21 16.12 -25.33
CA HIS A 289 -27.42 15.54 -24.76
C HIS A 289 -27.09 14.39 -23.77
N LEU A 290 -26.22 13.47 -24.18
CA LEU A 290 -25.75 12.40 -23.29
C LEU A 290 -25.03 12.94 -22.04
N LEU A 291 -24.23 14.01 -22.21
CA LEU A 291 -23.56 14.66 -21.08
C LEU A 291 -24.55 15.22 -20.07
N GLU A 292 -25.63 15.83 -20.55
CA GLU A 292 -26.68 16.36 -19.68
C GLU A 292 -27.42 15.25 -18.91
N MET A 293 -27.75 14.16 -19.59
CA MET A 293 -28.38 12.98 -18.98
C MET A 293 -27.46 12.37 -17.89
N VAL A 294 -26.17 12.20 -18.19
CA VAL A 294 -25.16 11.71 -17.25
C VAL A 294 -25.07 12.59 -16.01
N LYS A 295 -24.96 13.91 -16.18
CA LYS A 295 -24.88 14.84 -15.04
C LYS A 295 -26.14 14.80 -14.18
N ARG A 296 -27.33 14.79 -14.80
CA ARG A 296 -28.61 14.70 -14.08
C ARG A 296 -28.71 13.41 -13.26
N LEU A 297 -28.38 12.26 -13.87
CA LEU A 297 -28.45 10.99 -13.16
C LEU A 297 -27.43 10.92 -12.03
N SER A 298 -26.18 11.35 -12.28
CA SER A 298 -25.12 11.39 -11.27
C SER A 298 -25.50 12.24 -10.05
N ILE A 299 -26.08 13.42 -10.28
CA ILE A 299 -26.55 14.31 -9.21
C ILE A 299 -27.69 13.65 -8.43
N LYS A 300 -28.70 13.08 -9.14
CA LYS A 300 -29.85 12.41 -8.53
C LYS A 300 -29.42 11.21 -7.67
N LYS A 301 -28.44 10.44 -8.13
CA LYS A 301 -27.94 9.23 -7.49
C LYS A 301 -26.92 9.51 -6.40
N GLY A 302 -26.23 10.67 -6.47
CA GLY A 302 -25.11 10.99 -5.59
C GLY A 302 -23.85 10.18 -5.86
N GLY A 303 -23.63 9.71 -7.11
CA GLY A 303 -22.50 8.84 -7.46
C GLY A 303 -22.22 8.75 -8.96
N GLU A 304 -21.25 7.88 -9.30
CA GLU A 304 -20.89 7.61 -10.70
C GLU A 304 -22.02 6.95 -11.49
N VAL A 305 -22.12 7.26 -12.77
CA VAL A 305 -23.02 6.59 -13.73
C VAL A 305 -22.32 5.33 -14.21
N THR A 306 -22.96 4.17 -14.02
CA THR A 306 -22.40 2.88 -14.45
C THR A 306 -22.43 2.72 -15.96
N ASP A 307 -21.64 1.79 -16.48
CA ASP A 307 -21.62 1.49 -17.91
C ASP A 307 -23.00 0.98 -18.39
N GLU A 308 -23.73 0.23 -17.58
CA GLU A 308 -25.10 -0.24 -17.89
C GLU A 308 -26.10 0.92 -17.96
N GLU A 309 -26.02 1.85 -17.00
CA GLU A 309 -26.87 3.06 -17.00
C GLU A 309 -26.56 3.93 -18.23
N PHE A 310 -25.30 4.05 -18.62
CA PHE A 310 -24.91 4.79 -19.82
C PHE A 310 -25.44 4.13 -21.11
N LEU A 311 -25.35 2.81 -21.25
CA LEU A 311 -25.94 2.08 -22.37
C LEU A 311 -27.47 2.23 -22.43
N THR A 312 -28.13 2.28 -21.29
CA THR A 312 -29.60 2.54 -21.22
C THR A 312 -29.94 3.93 -21.75
N MET A 313 -29.15 4.96 -21.37
CA MET A 313 -29.31 6.33 -21.90
C MET A 313 -29.16 6.38 -23.42
N MET A 314 -28.17 5.66 -23.96
CA MET A 314 -27.98 5.57 -25.42
C MET A 314 -29.23 4.97 -26.10
N SER A 315 -29.78 3.89 -25.54
CA SER A 315 -31.02 3.29 -26.07
C SER A 315 -32.24 4.23 -26.02
N GLU A 316 -32.29 5.09 -25.01
CA GLU A 316 -33.35 6.13 -24.91
C GLU A 316 -33.20 7.21 -25.98
N CYS A 317 -31.96 7.62 -26.26
CA CYS A 317 -31.65 8.55 -27.36
C CYS A 317 -32.14 7.99 -28.72
N ASP A 318 -31.85 6.71 -29.02
CA ASP A 318 -32.30 6.05 -30.26
C ASP A 318 -33.80 6.06 -30.44
N LYS A 319 -34.54 5.83 -29.37
CA LYS A 319 -36.02 5.86 -29.37
C LYS A 319 -36.56 7.27 -29.64
N TYR A 320 -35.91 8.29 -29.09
CA TYR A 320 -36.28 9.69 -29.25
C TYR A 320 -36.05 10.18 -30.69
N GLU A 321 -34.94 9.82 -31.29
CA GLU A 321 -34.64 10.17 -32.68
C GLU A 321 -35.59 9.47 -33.68
N LYS A 322 -35.87 8.19 -33.47
CA LYS A 322 -36.86 7.45 -34.31
C LYS A 322 -38.27 8.02 -34.19
N ALA A 323 -38.67 8.48 -33.00
CA ALA A 323 -39.99 9.12 -32.83
C ALA A 323 -40.09 10.47 -33.54
N ASN A 324 -39.01 11.26 -33.54
CA ASN A 324 -38.95 12.56 -34.23
C ASN A 324 -38.81 12.46 -35.77
N GLN A 325 -38.30 11.38 -36.30
CA GLN A 325 -38.23 11.14 -37.76
C GLN A 325 -39.55 10.63 -38.35
N ASN A 326 -40.48 10.16 -37.51
CA ASN A 326 -41.79 9.65 -37.91
C ASN A 326 -42.92 10.66 -37.63
N SER A 327 -42.59 11.87 -37.18
CA SER A 327 -43.52 13.00 -36.97
C SER A 327 -43.30 14.07 -38.03
#